data_b33a140a9c9e52d3ac428573a5c6f1db
#
_entry.id   b33a140a9c9e52d3ac428573a5c6f1db
#
_cell.length_a   1.000
_cell.length_b   1.000
_cell.length_c   1.000
_cell.angle_alpha   90.00
_cell.angle_beta   90.00
_cell.angle_gamma   90.00
#
_symmetry.space_group_name_H-M   'P 1'
#
loop_
_entity.id
_entity.type
_entity.pdbx_description
1 polymer ?
#
loop_
_entity_poly.entity_id
_entity_poly.type
_entity_poly.pdbx_seq_one_letter_code
_entity_poly.pdbx_strand_id
1 'polypeptide(L)'
;MEEVWLMVSPLNPLKTGAQLSPDAERLEMARLAAAGLPDVHVSDFEMHLPRPSYTWRTLRALRAAHPDMEFSLIVGADNWLVFDRWQHPEEILAHHRLLVYPRPGFQVDESALPDGVVYVHAPLLPFSSTQVREAVRRGEDISEMVPPAILERCVARYKLPTE
;
A
#
# COMPACT_ATOMS: atom_id res chain seq x y z
N MET A 1 -15.75 9.57 -1.79
CA MET A 1 -14.26 9.62 -1.72
C MET A 1 -13.84 10.58 -2.78
N GLU A 2 -13.13 11.63 -2.41
CA GLU A 2 -12.77 12.70 -3.35
C GLU A 2 -11.39 12.43 -3.96
N GLU A 3 -10.47 11.87 -3.18
CA GLU A 3 -9.14 11.51 -3.65
C GLU A 3 -8.57 10.30 -2.91
N VAL A 4 -7.56 9.67 -3.48
CA VAL A 4 -6.80 8.56 -2.88
C VAL A 4 -5.39 9.02 -2.58
N TRP A 5 -4.96 8.88 -1.33
CA TRP A 5 -3.58 9.14 -0.94
C TRP A 5 -2.76 7.84 -0.96
N LEU A 6 -1.84 7.74 -1.91
CA LEU A 6 -0.86 6.67 -1.97
C LEU A 6 0.30 7.02 -1.03
N MET A 7 0.23 6.55 0.21
CA MET A 7 1.26 6.78 1.21
C MET A 7 2.47 5.88 0.99
N VAL A 8 3.64 6.45 0.77
CA VAL A 8 4.87 5.70 0.61
C VAL A 8 5.58 5.56 1.95
N SER A 9 5.42 4.40 2.57
CA SER A 9 5.99 4.11 3.90
C SER A 9 7.50 3.84 3.83
N PRO A 10 8.30 4.38 4.73
CA PRO A 10 9.76 4.18 4.74
C PRO A 10 10.13 2.72 5.00
N LEU A 11 9.52 2.09 5.99
CA LEU A 11 9.73 0.68 6.33
C LEU A 11 8.49 0.14 7.01
N ASN A 12 7.95 -0.96 6.49
CA ASN A 12 6.90 -1.69 7.20
C ASN A 12 7.56 -2.54 8.31
N PRO A 13 7.23 -2.31 9.60
CA PRO A 13 7.83 -3.04 10.72
C PRO A 13 7.57 -4.55 10.68
N LEU A 14 6.53 -4.99 9.96
CA LEU A 14 6.19 -6.41 9.77
C LEU A 14 6.98 -7.08 8.62
N LYS A 15 7.70 -6.32 7.81
CA LYS A 15 8.48 -6.83 6.66
C LYS A 15 9.97 -6.84 6.99
N THR A 16 10.37 -7.63 7.98
CA THR A 16 11.78 -7.88 8.28
C THR A 16 12.37 -8.81 7.22
N GLY A 17 13.51 -8.41 6.62
CA GLY A 17 14.26 -9.24 5.66
C GLY A 17 13.92 -9.06 4.17
N ALA A 18 12.92 -8.27 3.81
CA ALA A 18 12.69 -7.93 2.42
C ALA A 18 13.72 -6.89 1.96
N GLN A 19 14.40 -7.14 0.84
CA GLN A 19 15.19 -6.11 0.15
C GLN A 19 14.23 -5.08 -0.44
N LEU A 20 13.92 -4.05 0.33
CA LEU A 20 13.15 -2.91 -0.17
C LEU A 20 14.06 -2.00 -1.00
N SER A 21 13.53 -1.48 -2.09
CA SER A 21 14.18 -0.38 -2.79
C SER A 21 14.32 0.82 -1.86
N PRO A 22 15.34 1.68 -2.05
CA PRO A 22 15.48 2.92 -1.29
C PRO A 22 14.19 3.75 -1.27
N ASP A 23 13.93 4.43 -0.17
CA ASP A 23 12.69 5.20 0.03
C ASP A 23 12.44 6.20 -1.12
N ALA A 24 13.50 6.89 -1.56
CA ALA A 24 13.44 7.86 -2.65
C ALA A 24 13.03 7.21 -4.00
N GLU A 25 13.56 6.03 -4.32
CA GLU A 25 13.19 5.31 -5.54
C GLU A 25 11.73 4.86 -5.51
N ARG A 26 11.26 4.37 -4.35
CA ARG A 26 9.86 3.95 -4.19
C ARG A 26 8.90 5.12 -4.34
N LEU A 27 9.27 6.26 -3.77
CA LEU A 27 8.50 7.49 -3.90
C LEU A 27 8.44 7.97 -5.35
N GLU A 28 9.57 7.96 -6.05
CA GLU A 28 9.65 8.35 -7.45
C GLU A 28 8.85 7.41 -8.35
N MET A 29 8.97 6.09 -8.15
CA MET A 29 8.17 5.10 -8.89
C MET A 29 6.66 5.28 -8.65
N ALA A 30 6.27 5.55 -7.41
CA ALA A 30 4.86 5.82 -7.09
C ALA A 30 4.35 7.08 -7.80
N ARG A 31 5.12 8.16 -7.81
CA ARG A 31 4.79 9.41 -8.53
C ARG A 31 4.64 9.18 -10.03
N LEU A 32 5.56 8.44 -10.63
CA LEU A 32 5.48 8.10 -12.06
C LEU A 32 4.27 7.22 -12.37
N ALA A 33 3.99 6.22 -11.54
CA ALA A 33 2.85 5.33 -11.72
C ALA A 33 1.50 6.07 -11.59
N ALA A 34 1.43 7.08 -10.76
CA ALA A 34 0.23 7.87 -10.51
C ALA A 34 0.08 9.11 -11.40
N ALA A 35 1.07 9.47 -12.22
CA ALA A 35 1.10 10.73 -12.98
C ALA A 35 -0.09 10.94 -13.93
N GLY A 36 -0.76 9.85 -14.35
CA GLY A 36 -1.97 9.91 -15.20
C GLY A 36 -3.29 9.78 -14.43
N LEU A 37 -3.26 9.76 -13.10
CA LEU A 37 -4.43 9.53 -12.25
C LEU A 37 -4.73 10.80 -11.44
N PRO A 38 -5.69 11.64 -11.88
CA PRO A 38 -5.92 12.96 -11.30
C PRO A 38 -6.36 12.89 -9.82
N ASP A 39 -7.05 11.82 -9.42
CA ASP A 39 -7.58 11.65 -8.08
C ASP A 39 -6.64 10.86 -7.15
N VAL A 40 -5.38 10.62 -7.58
CA VAL A 40 -4.37 9.91 -6.77
C VAL A 40 -3.25 10.85 -6.38
N HIS A 41 -3.16 11.14 -5.09
CA HIS A 41 -2.09 11.93 -4.49
C HIS A 41 -1.01 11.02 -3.89
N VAL A 42 0.23 11.13 -4.38
CA VAL A 42 1.37 10.40 -3.81
C VAL A 42 2.01 11.22 -2.69
N SER A 43 1.97 10.69 -1.49
CA SER A 43 2.45 11.37 -0.28
C SER A 43 3.69 10.70 0.30
N ASP A 44 4.66 11.52 0.67
CA ASP A 44 5.84 11.15 1.45
C ASP A 44 5.70 11.50 2.94
N PHE A 45 4.51 11.88 3.38
CA PHE A 45 4.20 12.34 4.72
C PHE A 45 4.76 11.41 5.82
N GLU A 46 4.59 10.09 5.63
CA GLU A 46 5.07 9.09 6.60
C GLU A 46 6.61 9.02 6.68
N MET A 47 7.33 9.44 5.64
CA MET A 47 8.79 9.49 5.64
C MET A 47 9.35 10.52 6.62
N HIS A 48 8.56 11.51 6.98
CA HIS A 48 8.91 12.58 7.91
C HIS A 48 8.48 12.30 9.36
N LEU A 49 7.81 11.16 9.60
CA LEU A 49 7.39 10.75 10.94
C LEU A 49 8.46 9.92 11.66
N PRO A 50 8.43 9.90 13.02
CA PRO A 50 9.32 9.04 13.79
C PRO A 50 9.17 7.56 13.43
N ARG A 51 10.29 6.85 13.31
CA ARG A 51 10.32 5.41 13.06
C ARG A 51 10.26 4.61 14.38
N PRO A 52 9.69 3.39 14.39
CA PRO A 52 9.07 2.68 13.27
C PRO A 52 7.70 3.27 12.90
N SER A 53 7.38 3.17 11.59
CA SER A 53 6.11 3.66 11.05
C SER A 53 4.97 2.70 11.40
N TYR A 54 4.11 3.13 12.30
CA TYR A 54 2.88 2.43 12.64
C TYR A 54 1.67 3.20 12.09
N THR A 55 0.77 2.51 11.45
CA THR A 55 -0.40 3.10 10.76
C THR A 55 -1.22 4.03 11.67
N TRP A 56 -1.45 3.65 12.93
CA TRP A 56 -2.18 4.50 13.88
C TRP A 56 -1.52 5.86 14.12
N ARG A 57 -0.16 5.89 14.16
CA ARG A 57 0.59 7.16 14.32
C ARG A 57 0.47 8.03 13.08
N THR A 58 0.58 7.42 11.90
CA THR A 58 0.44 8.10 10.61
C THR A 58 -0.95 8.71 10.48
N LEU A 59 -2.00 7.95 10.75
CA LEU A 59 -3.39 8.43 10.67
C LEU A 59 -3.66 9.54 11.70
N ARG A 60 -3.14 9.42 12.92
CA ARG A 60 -3.26 10.48 13.94
C ARG A 60 -2.55 11.77 13.51
N ALA A 61 -1.35 11.64 12.92
CA ALA A 61 -0.61 12.79 12.43
C ALA A 61 -1.29 13.45 11.22
N LEU A 62 -1.86 12.65 10.31
CA LEU A 62 -2.66 13.15 9.17
C LEU A 62 -3.89 13.94 9.65
N ARG A 63 -4.65 13.42 10.61
CA ARG A 63 -5.78 14.15 11.20
C ARG A 63 -5.37 15.48 11.82
N ALA A 64 -4.22 15.50 12.51
CA ALA A 64 -3.71 16.73 13.12
C ALA A 64 -3.24 17.75 12.08
N ALA A 65 -2.63 17.28 10.98
CA ALA A 65 -2.14 18.15 9.91
C ALA A 65 -3.26 18.65 8.97
N HIS A 66 -4.35 17.88 8.85
CA HIS A 66 -5.46 18.15 7.95
C HIS A 66 -6.80 18.02 8.69
N PRO A 67 -7.13 18.96 9.59
CA PRO A 67 -8.31 18.87 10.45
C PRO A 67 -9.65 18.92 9.68
N ASP A 68 -9.63 19.45 8.46
CA ASP A 68 -10.81 19.57 7.60
C ASP A 68 -11.02 18.34 6.70
N MET A 69 -10.15 17.31 6.80
CA MET A 69 -10.22 16.09 5.99
C MET A 69 -10.58 14.87 6.84
N GLU A 70 -11.41 14.01 6.28
CA GLU A 70 -11.69 12.68 6.82
C GLU A 70 -10.89 11.62 6.06
N PHE A 71 -10.05 10.89 6.77
CA PHE A 71 -9.25 9.81 6.20
C PHE A 71 -9.89 8.46 6.44
N SER A 72 -10.08 7.69 5.36
CA SER A 72 -10.40 6.26 5.41
C SER A 72 -9.14 5.45 5.08
N LEU A 73 -8.97 4.31 5.72
CA LEU A 73 -7.84 3.42 5.47
C LEU A 73 -8.23 2.32 4.49
N ILE A 74 -7.48 2.15 3.42
CA ILE A 74 -7.62 1.03 2.48
C ILE A 74 -6.61 -0.05 2.84
N VAL A 75 -7.08 -1.27 3.09
CA VAL A 75 -6.24 -2.43 3.42
C VAL A 75 -6.62 -3.64 2.58
N GLY A 76 -5.65 -4.49 2.27
CA GLY A 76 -5.94 -5.79 1.64
C GLY A 76 -6.52 -6.79 2.66
N ALA A 77 -7.28 -7.77 2.17
CA ALA A 77 -7.84 -8.85 2.98
C ALA A 77 -6.76 -9.60 3.79
N ASP A 78 -5.56 -9.75 3.24
CA ASP A 78 -4.39 -10.32 3.92
C ASP A 78 -3.98 -9.54 5.18
N ASN A 79 -4.04 -8.22 5.11
CA ASN A 79 -3.74 -7.33 6.25
C ASN A 79 -4.91 -7.26 7.24
N TRP A 80 -6.14 -7.28 6.76
CA TRP A 80 -7.33 -7.31 7.62
C TRP A 80 -7.35 -8.53 8.53
N LEU A 81 -7.04 -9.71 7.99
CA LEU A 81 -7.05 -10.96 8.78
C LEU A 81 -6.01 -11.04 9.90
N VAL A 82 -5.06 -10.10 9.93
CA VAL A 82 -4.08 -9.95 11.01
C VAL A 82 -4.13 -8.55 11.64
N PHE A 83 -5.20 -7.81 11.41
CA PHE A 83 -5.35 -6.44 11.86
C PHE A 83 -5.36 -6.30 13.39
N ASP A 84 -5.87 -7.31 14.09
CA ASP A 84 -5.83 -7.44 15.55
C ASP A 84 -4.41 -7.42 16.14
N ARG A 85 -3.40 -7.78 15.34
CA ARG A 85 -1.97 -7.76 15.72
C ARG A 85 -1.29 -6.42 15.46
N TRP A 86 -1.98 -5.48 14.85
CA TRP A 86 -1.44 -4.15 14.62
C TRP A 86 -1.35 -3.38 15.94
N GLN A 87 -0.54 -2.35 15.97
CA GLN A 87 -0.48 -1.46 17.13
C GLN A 87 -1.70 -0.54 17.16
N HIS A 88 -2.40 -0.54 18.28
CA HIS A 88 -3.58 0.29 18.52
C HIS A 88 -4.67 0.17 17.44
N PRO A 89 -5.11 -1.07 17.09
CA PRO A 89 -6.13 -1.27 16.09
C PRO A 89 -7.46 -0.62 16.50
N GLU A 90 -7.75 -0.61 17.80
CA GLU A 90 -8.93 0.04 18.38
C GLU A 90 -8.95 1.56 18.13
N GLU A 91 -7.80 2.23 18.18
CA GLU A 91 -7.71 3.67 17.86
C GLU A 91 -7.96 3.94 16.37
N ILE A 92 -7.49 3.06 15.50
CA ILE A 92 -7.76 3.15 14.07
C ILE A 92 -9.27 3.03 13.81
N LEU A 93 -9.90 1.98 14.35
CA LEU A 93 -11.34 1.73 14.17
C LEU A 93 -12.22 2.82 14.77
N ALA A 94 -11.81 3.43 15.89
CA ALA A 94 -12.57 4.48 16.55
C ALA A 94 -12.62 5.80 15.75
N HIS A 95 -11.67 6.00 14.85
CA HIS A 95 -11.51 7.30 14.19
C HIS A 95 -11.51 7.26 12.67
N HIS A 96 -11.44 6.07 12.06
CA HIS A 96 -11.32 5.92 10.61
C HIS A 96 -12.20 4.79 10.09
N ARG A 97 -12.79 5.01 8.94
CA ARG A 97 -13.42 3.92 8.18
C ARG A 97 -12.32 3.07 7.53
N LEU A 98 -12.53 1.76 7.49
CA LEU A 98 -11.66 0.83 6.78
C LEU A 98 -12.36 0.28 5.55
N LEU A 99 -11.65 0.29 4.44
CA LEU A 99 -12.07 -0.31 3.19
C LEU A 99 -11.18 -1.53 2.93
N VAL A 100 -11.75 -2.71 3.10
CA VAL A 100 -11.03 -3.98 2.90
C VAL A 100 -11.25 -4.44 1.47
N TYR A 101 -10.18 -4.48 0.67
CA TYR A 101 -10.29 -4.96 -0.70
C TYR A 101 -9.82 -6.42 -0.84
N PRO A 102 -10.36 -7.16 -1.82
CA PRO A 102 -10.09 -8.58 -1.98
C PRO A 102 -8.62 -8.86 -2.33
N ARG A 103 -8.12 -9.99 -1.82
CA ARG A 103 -6.82 -10.54 -2.17
C ARG A 103 -6.94 -12.02 -2.52
N PRO A 104 -6.25 -12.52 -3.55
CA PRO A 104 -6.26 -13.94 -3.90
C PRO A 104 -5.83 -14.80 -2.70
N GLY A 105 -6.62 -15.83 -2.37
CA GLY A 105 -6.33 -16.76 -1.29
C GLY A 105 -6.74 -16.30 0.12
N PHE A 106 -7.32 -15.10 0.26
CA PHE A 106 -7.80 -14.58 1.55
C PHE A 106 -9.31 -14.35 1.51
N GLN A 107 -10.03 -14.99 2.42
CA GLN A 107 -11.48 -14.84 2.55
C GLN A 107 -11.80 -14.04 3.80
N VAL A 108 -12.70 -13.09 3.68
CA VAL A 108 -13.19 -12.25 4.76
C VAL A 108 -14.67 -12.58 4.99
N ASP A 109 -15.03 -12.85 6.24
CA ASP A 109 -16.43 -12.98 6.62
C ASP A 109 -17.03 -11.59 6.78
N GLU A 110 -17.80 -11.16 5.78
CA GLU A 110 -18.43 -9.85 5.77
C GLU A 110 -19.46 -9.66 6.87
N SER A 111 -20.07 -10.77 7.32
CA SER A 111 -21.08 -10.71 8.38
C SER A 111 -20.48 -10.46 9.77
N ALA A 112 -19.17 -10.68 9.92
CA ALA A 112 -18.41 -10.47 11.15
C ALA A 112 -17.63 -9.13 11.16
N LEU A 113 -17.79 -8.30 10.14
CA LEU A 113 -17.10 -6.99 10.10
C LEU A 113 -17.71 -6.05 11.13
N PRO A 114 -16.87 -5.34 11.92
CA PRO A 114 -17.35 -4.34 12.85
C PRO A 114 -17.85 -3.09 12.13
N ASP A 115 -18.61 -2.26 12.84
CA ASP A 115 -19.06 -0.96 12.34
C ASP A 115 -17.88 -0.11 11.83
N GLY A 116 -18.07 0.54 10.70
CA GLY A 116 -17.03 1.36 10.05
C GLY A 116 -16.06 0.59 9.17
N VAL A 117 -16.15 -0.74 9.11
CA VAL A 117 -15.36 -1.58 8.20
C VAL A 117 -16.23 -2.08 7.05
N VAL A 118 -15.79 -1.87 5.82
CA VAL A 118 -16.54 -2.24 4.61
C VAL A 118 -15.68 -3.10 3.72
N TYR A 119 -16.21 -4.25 3.31
CA TYR A 119 -15.57 -5.06 2.26
C TYR A 119 -15.92 -4.50 0.89
N VAL A 120 -14.89 -4.24 0.08
CA VAL A 120 -15.05 -3.65 -1.25
C VAL A 120 -15.11 -4.75 -2.29
N HIS A 121 -16.23 -4.89 -2.98
CA HIS A 121 -16.37 -5.82 -4.09
C HIS A 121 -15.71 -5.26 -5.35
N ALA A 122 -14.40 -5.49 -5.47
CA ALA A 122 -13.59 -5.06 -6.59
C ALA A 122 -13.02 -6.29 -7.35
N PRO A 123 -12.73 -6.16 -8.65
CA PRO A 123 -12.04 -7.21 -9.39
C PRO A 123 -10.71 -7.56 -8.74
N LEU A 124 -10.43 -8.87 -8.64
CA LEU A 124 -9.12 -9.35 -8.19
C LEU A 124 -8.07 -9.02 -9.25
N LEU A 125 -7.05 -8.26 -8.86
CA LEU A 125 -5.87 -8.10 -9.69
C LEU A 125 -4.96 -9.32 -9.48
N PRO A 126 -4.61 -10.06 -10.55
CA PRO A 126 -3.84 -11.31 -10.44
C PRO A 126 -2.36 -11.07 -10.14
N PHE A 127 -1.94 -9.82 -9.94
CA PHE A 127 -0.54 -9.44 -9.81
C PHE A 127 -0.20 -8.99 -8.40
N SER A 128 0.99 -9.38 -7.94
CA SER A 128 1.59 -8.90 -6.69
C SER A 128 3.01 -8.39 -6.96
N SER A 129 3.52 -7.54 -6.07
CA SER A 129 4.91 -7.06 -6.16
C SER A 129 5.94 -8.21 -6.16
N THR A 130 5.63 -9.33 -5.53
CA THR A 130 6.48 -10.51 -5.53
C THR A 130 6.53 -11.14 -6.91
N GLN A 131 5.36 -11.35 -7.54
CA GLN A 131 5.28 -11.90 -8.90
C GLN A 131 5.98 -11.00 -9.92
N VAL A 132 5.83 -9.68 -9.83
CA VAL A 132 6.57 -8.73 -10.69
C VAL A 132 8.08 -8.91 -10.55
N ARG A 133 8.60 -8.94 -9.31
CA ARG A 133 10.04 -9.12 -9.08
C ARG A 133 10.56 -10.47 -9.60
N GLU A 134 9.79 -11.53 -9.41
CA GLU A 134 10.14 -12.86 -9.90
C GLU A 134 10.12 -12.94 -11.41
N ALA A 135 9.11 -12.37 -12.06
CA ALA A 135 9.02 -12.30 -13.52
C ALA A 135 10.22 -11.56 -14.12
N VAL A 136 10.59 -10.40 -13.56
CA VAL A 136 11.80 -9.67 -14.00
C VAL A 136 13.05 -10.51 -13.84
N ARG A 137 13.23 -11.22 -12.72
CA ARG A 137 14.40 -12.11 -12.49
C ARG A 137 14.48 -13.26 -13.48
N ARG A 138 13.33 -13.75 -13.94
CA ARG A 138 13.25 -14.78 -14.98
C ARG A 138 13.36 -14.22 -16.40
N GLY A 139 13.45 -12.90 -16.57
CA GLY A 139 13.48 -12.25 -17.88
C GLY A 139 12.14 -12.27 -18.62
N GLU A 140 11.03 -12.44 -17.90
CA GLU A 140 9.69 -12.44 -18.45
C GLU A 140 9.20 -11.01 -18.70
N ASP A 141 8.28 -10.84 -19.66
CA ASP A 141 7.62 -9.56 -19.90
C ASP A 141 6.65 -9.22 -18.77
N ILE A 142 6.77 -8.00 -18.23
CA ILE A 142 5.93 -7.47 -17.17
C ILE A 142 5.07 -6.29 -17.60
N SER A 143 4.94 -6.04 -18.90
CA SER A 143 4.20 -4.88 -19.45
C SER A 143 2.73 -4.84 -19.03
N GLU A 144 2.11 -6.01 -18.84
CA GLU A 144 0.72 -6.13 -18.36
C GLU A 144 0.61 -6.09 -16.82
N MET A 145 1.75 -6.13 -16.10
CA MET A 145 1.77 -6.23 -14.64
C MET A 145 2.05 -4.90 -13.95
N VAL A 146 2.57 -3.92 -14.68
CA VAL A 146 2.96 -2.62 -14.14
C VAL A 146 2.56 -1.48 -15.09
N PRO A 147 2.30 -0.27 -14.58
CA PRO A 147 2.07 0.89 -15.44
C PRO A 147 3.26 1.12 -16.39
N PRO A 148 3.01 1.49 -17.65
CA PRO A 148 4.08 1.73 -18.64
C PRO A 148 5.15 2.73 -18.17
N ALA A 149 4.74 3.74 -17.42
CA ALA A 149 5.64 4.77 -16.91
C ALA A 149 6.74 4.27 -15.95
N ILE A 150 6.58 3.08 -15.37
CA ILE A 150 7.57 2.49 -14.44
C ILE A 150 8.19 1.19 -14.96
N LEU A 151 7.79 0.72 -16.14
CA LEU A 151 8.20 -0.57 -16.69
C LEU A 151 9.73 -0.71 -16.75
N GLU A 152 10.41 0.22 -17.43
CA GLU A 152 11.86 0.19 -17.58
C GLU A 152 12.59 0.24 -16.22
N ARG A 153 12.08 1.05 -15.28
CA ARG A 153 12.66 1.15 -13.94
C ARG A 153 12.48 -0.14 -13.15
N CYS A 154 11.33 -0.80 -13.25
CA CYS A 154 11.12 -2.10 -12.62
C CYS A 154 12.09 -3.15 -13.18
N VAL A 155 12.25 -3.20 -14.50
CA VAL A 155 13.20 -4.12 -15.15
C VAL A 155 14.62 -3.83 -14.70
N ALA A 156 15.07 -2.58 -14.77
CA ALA A 156 16.43 -2.19 -14.36
C ALA A 156 16.71 -2.49 -12.88
N ARG A 157 15.71 -2.29 -12.02
CA ARG A 157 15.87 -2.44 -10.57
C ARG A 157 15.91 -3.90 -10.10
N TYR A 158 15.10 -4.76 -10.71
CA TYR A 158 14.89 -6.13 -10.23
C TYR A 158 15.61 -7.19 -11.05
N LYS A 159 16.20 -6.81 -12.18
CA LYS A 159 17.07 -7.69 -12.96
C LYS A 159 18.29 -8.09 -12.11
N LEU A 160 18.58 -9.39 -12.06
CA LEU A 160 19.81 -9.86 -11.43
C LEU A 160 21.02 -9.29 -12.19
N PRO A 161 22.12 -8.95 -11.50
CA PRO A 161 23.36 -8.63 -12.18
C PRO A 161 23.71 -9.80 -13.10
N THR A 162 23.96 -9.54 -14.35
CA THR A 162 24.58 -10.51 -15.26
C THR A 162 26.00 -10.72 -14.75
N GLU A 163 26.34 -11.97 -14.36
CA GLU A 163 27.72 -12.40 -14.06
C GLU A 163 28.63 -12.17 -15.27
#